data_8e18ce25249aa898165a73768f2da5fb
#
_entry.id   8e18ce25249aa898165a73768f2da5fb
#
_cell.length_a   1.000
_cell.length_b   1.000
_cell.length_c   1.000
_cell.angle_alpha   90.00
_cell.angle_beta   90.00
_cell.angle_gamma   90.00
#
_symmetry.space_group_name_H-M   'P 1'
#
loop_
_entity.id
_entity.type
_entity.pdbx_description
1 polymer ?
#
loop_
_entity_poly.entity_id
_entity_poly.type
_entity_poly.pdbx_seq_one_letter_code
_entity_poly.pdbx_strand_id
1 'polypeptide(L)'
;MKRLTLIFVSAIAAASLYAQETYENANIATEDLNGTARYVGMGGAMDALGADISTIATNPAGIGLFRHSAANVSFGFVSQQGGNSFAGVGKTNMSFDQAGFVYARRTGRSSFLNFAFNYHKSRNFDYILSAADALNGASQNKLSYMKGAEGLFSVYDNSGTFMADDNTFNQVDYLYYNALLPDDNGDFYFNNANGYMFNRANSGYIGEYDFNISGNINDRVYLGLTFGISDVNYKGYSEYTETLVDAAGGSIGNVMIADERRISGTGFNVKAGIIFRPIETSPFRVGLSVATPTWYDLTTSNYTVLQNNSNVGMYDSGNIGESYDFKLYTPWKFGVSLGTTFGNYLAVGAGYEYADYGSLDSRVNTGGGYDWYYDEYYESSASDRNMNRHTENTLKGVSTFKIGAEFKPDSKLAVRVGYNYVAPMYESSGYKDVTLDSPGTYYTSSTDYTNWKATNRFTCGVGYNVGKLSLDLAYQYSAQSGDFSPFTSYYASAEDSPGYDNICNSVKVDNKRHQLLFTLGYHF
;
A
#
# COMPACT_ATOMS: atom_id res chain seq x y z
N MET A 1 -34.11 6.48 34.09
CA MET A 1 -33.44 5.28 33.50
C MET A 1 -34.32 4.72 32.39
N LYS A 2 -34.18 5.23 31.19
CA LYS A 2 -34.78 4.65 29.98
C LYS A 2 -33.67 3.91 29.24
N ARG A 3 -33.73 2.58 29.22
CA ARG A 3 -32.84 1.75 28.40
C ARG A 3 -33.23 1.97 26.95
N LEU A 4 -32.38 2.69 26.17
CA LEU A 4 -32.47 2.66 24.73
C LEU A 4 -31.91 1.31 24.25
N THR A 5 -32.79 0.49 23.75
CA THR A 5 -32.46 -0.74 23.05
C THR A 5 -31.91 -0.30 21.68
N LEU A 6 -30.61 -0.54 21.44
CA LEU A 6 -30.02 -0.40 20.11
C LEU A 6 -30.76 -1.37 19.19
N ILE A 7 -31.57 -0.86 18.30
CA ILE A 7 -32.18 -1.63 17.22
C ILE A 7 -31.11 -1.67 16.12
N PHE A 8 -30.48 -2.82 15.95
CA PHE A 8 -29.80 -3.16 14.71
C PHE A 8 -30.86 -3.18 13.60
N VAL A 9 -30.95 -2.11 12.83
CA VAL A 9 -31.64 -2.14 11.57
C VAL A 9 -30.70 -2.86 10.61
N SER A 10 -30.91 -4.16 10.44
CA SER A 10 -30.38 -4.88 9.30
C SER A 10 -30.98 -4.24 8.04
N ALA A 11 -30.19 -3.43 7.37
CA ALA A 11 -30.54 -2.89 6.08
C ALA A 11 -30.87 -4.03 5.12
N ILE A 12 -32.02 -3.96 4.56
CA ILE A 12 -32.54 -4.83 3.51
C ILE A 12 -31.52 -4.83 2.36
N ALA A 13 -31.22 -6.01 1.86
CA ALA A 13 -30.33 -6.26 0.74
C ALA A 13 -30.76 -5.54 -0.55
N ALA A 14 -30.47 -4.26 -0.66
CA ALA A 14 -30.05 -3.66 -1.90
C ALA A 14 -28.64 -4.21 -2.13
N ALA A 15 -28.33 -4.71 -3.32
CA ALA A 15 -27.00 -5.20 -3.65
C ALA A 15 -26.01 -4.09 -3.27
N SER A 16 -25.33 -4.27 -2.13
CA SER A 16 -24.46 -3.24 -1.58
C SER A 16 -23.25 -3.16 -2.48
N LEU A 17 -23.10 -2.04 -3.16
CA LEU A 17 -21.94 -1.73 -3.99
C LEU A 17 -20.82 -1.31 -3.03
N TYR A 18 -19.72 -2.05 -2.99
CA TYR A 18 -18.60 -1.79 -2.09
C TYR A 18 -17.35 -1.44 -2.90
N ALA A 19 -16.66 -0.38 -2.54
CA ALA A 19 -15.38 0.04 -3.09
C ALA A 19 -14.48 0.55 -1.97
N GLN A 20 -13.19 0.75 -2.30
CA GLN A 20 -12.19 1.28 -1.37
C GLN A 20 -11.67 2.62 -1.89
N GLU A 21 -11.23 3.49 -0.99
CA GLU A 21 -10.78 4.83 -1.35
C GLU A 21 -9.34 4.85 -1.93
N THR A 22 -9.00 5.94 -2.64
CA THR A 22 -7.76 6.10 -3.41
C THR A 22 -6.48 5.87 -2.60
N TYR A 23 -6.35 6.46 -1.39
CA TYR A 23 -5.11 6.38 -0.59
C TYR A 23 -4.87 4.99 -0.02
N GLU A 24 -5.92 4.28 0.35
CA GLU A 24 -5.82 2.89 0.81
C GLU A 24 -5.48 1.94 -0.33
N ASN A 25 -6.13 2.13 -1.50
CA ASN A 25 -5.80 1.40 -2.72
C ASN A 25 -4.34 1.60 -3.14
N ALA A 26 -3.85 2.84 -3.09
CA ALA A 26 -2.47 3.18 -3.37
C ALA A 26 -1.48 2.47 -2.43
N ASN A 27 -1.81 2.36 -1.14
CA ASN A 27 -0.97 1.67 -0.16
C ASN A 27 -0.86 0.16 -0.44
N ILE A 28 -1.94 -0.49 -0.88
CA ILE A 28 -1.96 -1.92 -1.25
C ILE A 28 -1.21 -2.15 -2.57
N ALA A 29 -1.34 -1.25 -3.53
CA ALA A 29 -0.77 -1.40 -4.87
C ALA A 29 0.75 -1.22 -4.94
N THR A 30 1.40 -0.69 -3.88
CA THR A 30 2.85 -0.44 -3.87
C THR A 30 3.65 -1.64 -3.40
N GLU A 31 4.89 -1.75 -3.88
CA GLU A 31 5.84 -2.80 -3.53
C GLU A 31 7.11 -2.25 -2.88
N ASP A 32 7.74 -3.06 -2.03
CA ASP A 32 9.02 -2.77 -1.42
C ASP A 32 10.16 -3.46 -2.17
N LEU A 33 11.38 -2.92 -2.09
CA LEU A 33 12.58 -3.63 -2.54
C LEU A 33 12.90 -4.73 -1.52
N ASN A 34 12.65 -5.98 -1.89
CA ASN A 34 12.86 -7.15 -1.04
C ASN A 34 13.26 -8.40 -1.87
N GLY A 35 13.70 -9.47 -1.22
CA GLY A 35 14.10 -10.71 -1.86
C GLY A 35 15.33 -11.34 -1.20
N THR A 36 16.31 -11.81 -2.00
CA THR A 36 17.59 -12.28 -1.48
C THR A 36 18.48 -11.10 -1.04
N ALA A 37 19.37 -11.32 -0.09
CA ALA A 37 20.35 -10.31 0.33
C ALA A 37 21.25 -9.89 -0.85
N ARG A 38 21.52 -10.77 -1.80
CA ARG A 38 22.23 -10.43 -3.04
C ARG A 38 21.46 -9.43 -3.89
N TYR A 39 20.18 -9.67 -4.12
CA TYR A 39 19.29 -8.81 -4.91
C TYR A 39 19.13 -7.43 -4.25
N VAL A 40 18.83 -7.42 -2.95
CA VAL A 40 18.68 -6.18 -2.18
C VAL A 40 19.99 -5.40 -2.12
N GLY A 41 21.14 -6.07 -1.87
CA GLY A 41 22.45 -5.44 -1.84
C GLY A 41 22.86 -4.76 -3.16
N MET A 42 22.27 -5.19 -4.28
CA MET A 42 22.42 -4.60 -5.62
C MET A 42 21.36 -3.52 -5.93
N GLY A 43 20.57 -3.08 -4.95
CA GLY A 43 19.48 -2.12 -5.17
C GLY A 43 18.36 -2.62 -6.08
N GLY A 44 18.25 -3.95 -6.27
CA GLY A 44 17.33 -4.58 -7.21
C GLY A 44 17.76 -4.51 -8.68
N ALA A 45 18.98 -4.05 -8.99
CA ALA A 45 19.47 -3.87 -10.37
C ALA A 45 19.99 -5.17 -10.99
N MET A 46 19.24 -6.26 -10.88
CA MET A 46 19.64 -7.58 -11.35
C MET A 46 18.79 -8.11 -12.52
N ASP A 47 17.84 -7.33 -13.02
CA ASP A 47 16.82 -7.77 -13.97
C ASP A 47 17.41 -8.27 -15.33
N ALA A 48 18.56 -7.71 -15.79
CA ALA A 48 19.30 -8.21 -16.95
C ALA A 48 20.52 -9.06 -16.57
N LEU A 49 21.04 -8.94 -15.34
CA LEU A 49 22.12 -9.80 -14.86
C LEU A 49 21.64 -11.21 -14.59
N GLY A 50 20.44 -11.36 -14.03
CA GLY A 50 19.80 -12.63 -13.69
C GLY A 50 20.59 -13.49 -12.71
N ALA A 51 20.33 -14.79 -12.70
CA ALA A 51 20.92 -15.76 -11.79
C ALA A 51 20.76 -15.38 -10.30
N ASP A 52 19.61 -14.79 -9.98
CA ASP A 52 19.09 -14.60 -8.64
C ASP A 52 17.59 -14.90 -8.65
N ILE A 53 17.12 -15.64 -7.65
CA ILE A 53 15.72 -16.09 -7.63
C ILE A 53 14.74 -14.92 -7.50
N SER A 54 15.16 -13.81 -6.90
CA SER A 54 14.32 -12.61 -6.74
C SER A 54 13.95 -11.94 -8.07
N THR A 55 14.70 -12.23 -9.16
CA THR A 55 14.35 -11.73 -10.49
C THR A 55 13.06 -12.34 -11.05
N ILE A 56 12.55 -13.41 -10.45
CA ILE A 56 11.26 -14.04 -10.78
C ILE A 56 10.11 -13.04 -10.74
N ALA A 57 10.18 -12.06 -9.84
CA ALA A 57 9.17 -11.05 -9.61
C ALA A 57 9.29 -9.83 -10.55
N THR A 58 10.49 -9.53 -11.08
CA THR A 58 10.74 -8.30 -11.85
C THR A 58 11.04 -8.55 -13.32
N ASN A 59 11.94 -9.50 -13.62
CA ASN A 59 12.16 -10.01 -14.97
C ASN A 59 12.31 -11.54 -14.94
N PRO A 60 11.23 -12.29 -15.21
CA PRO A 60 11.21 -13.74 -15.16
C PRO A 60 12.30 -14.44 -15.97
N ALA A 61 12.78 -13.80 -17.05
CA ALA A 61 13.86 -14.37 -17.88
C ALA A 61 15.19 -14.49 -17.12
N GLY A 62 15.36 -13.75 -16.00
CA GLY A 62 16.52 -13.86 -15.12
C GLY A 62 16.72 -15.25 -14.52
N ILE A 63 15.63 -16.01 -14.34
CA ILE A 63 15.67 -17.41 -13.92
C ILE A 63 16.31 -18.30 -15.00
N GLY A 64 16.17 -17.96 -16.26
CA GLY A 64 16.81 -18.68 -17.38
C GLY A 64 18.35 -18.64 -17.35
N LEU A 65 18.97 -17.79 -16.54
CA LEU A 65 20.42 -17.74 -16.37
C LEU A 65 20.98 -18.74 -15.35
N PHE A 66 20.14 -19.45 -14.60
CA PHE A 66 20.59 -20.53 -13.75
C PHE A 66 21.06 -21.73 -14.58
N ARG A 67 22.24 -22.23 -14.25
CA ARG A 67 22.85 -23.42 -14.88
C ARG A 67 22.91 -24.61 -13.92
N HIS A 68 22.70 -24.36 -12.65
CA HIS A 68 22.63 -25.33 -11.56
C HIS A 68 21.38 -25.07 -10.76
N SER A 69 20.81 -26.12 -10.21
CA SER A 69 19.70 -26.00 -9.28
C SER A 69 20.16 -25.32 -8.00
N ALA A 70 19.28 -24.51 -7.41
CA ALA A 70 19.58 -23.79 -6.18
C ALA A 70 18.35 -23.64 -5.30
N ALA A 71 18.56 -23.53 -4.00
CA ALA A 71 17.51 -23.20 -3.03
C ALA A 71 18.02 -22.09 -2.10
N ASN A 72 17.13 -21.16 -1.76
CA ASN A 72 17.48 -20.00 -0.95
C ASN A 72 16.39 -19.73 0.10
N VAL A 73 16.82 -19.22 1.26
CA VAL A 73 15.94 -18.69 2.29
C VAL A 73 16.51 -17.38 2.82
N SER A 74 15.63 -16.38 3.01
CA SER A 74 16.01 -15.05 3.49
C SER A 74 15.13 -14.62 4.65
N PHE A 75 15.76 -14.05 5.66
CA PHE A 75 15.11 -13.46 6.84
C PHE A 75 15.93 -12.27 7.33
N GLY A 76 15.29 -11.41 8.08
CA GLY A 76 15.98 -10.22 8.55
C GLY A 76 15.21 -9.43 9.60
N PHE A 77 15.64 -8.19 9.78
CA PHE A 77 15.03 -7.24 10.69
C PHE A 77 14.77 -5.93 9.96
N VAL A 78 13.58 -5.38 10.18
CA VAL A 78 13.21 -4.04 9.71
C VAL A 78 13.03 -3.15 10.93
N SER A 79 13.67 -1.99 10.92
CA SER A 79 13.60 -1.01 12.00
C SER A 79 13.27 0.37 11.45
N GLN A 80 12.23 1.00 11.96
CA GLN A 80 11.88 2.37 11.65
C GLN A 80 12.77 3.34 12.45
N GLN A 81 13.33 4.34 11.79
CA GLN A 81 14.04 5.44 12.43
C GLN A 81 13.04 6.47 12.98
N GLY A 82 13.18 6.85 14.23
CA GLY A 82 12.21 7.68 14.92
C GLY A 82 10.95 6.90 15.31
N GLY A 83 9.96 7.59 15.85
CA GLY A 83 8.72 7.00 16.33
C GLY A 83 8.87 6.23 17.66
N ASN A 84 7.80 6.18 18.39
CA ASN A 84 7.65 5.37 19.60
C ASN A 84 6.73 4.20 19.29
N SER A 85 6.86 3.10 20.03
CA SER A 85 5.92 1.99 19.93
C SER A 85 4.49 2.48 20.23
N PHE A 86 3.53 2.06 19.41
CA PHE A 86 2.14 2.44 19.54
C PHE A 86 1.23 1.23 19.27
N ALA A 87 0.14 1.10 20.02
CA ALA A 87 -0.85 0.03 19.89
C ALA A 87 -0.25 -1.39 19.80
N GLY A 88 0.83 -1.64 20.54
CA GLY A 88 1.51 -2.96 20.54
C GLY A 88 2.45 -3.19 19.36
N VAL A 89 2.53 -2.27 18.39
CA VAL A 89 3.48 -2.34 17.27
C VAL A 89 4.80 -1.71 17.68
N GLY A 90 5.88 -2.48 17.60
CA GLY A 90 7.25 -2.01 17.85
C GLY A 90 7.88 -1.43 16.58
N LYS A 91 8.85 -0.53 16.77
CA LYS A 91 9.62 0.06 15.65
C LYS A 91 10.57 -0.92 14.95
N THR A 92 10.91 -2.05 15.59
CA THR A 92 11.82 -3.06 15.06
C THR A 92 11.12 -4.41 15.07
N ASN A 93 11.04 -5.03 13.90
CA ASN A 93 10.33 -6.29 13.70
C ASN A 93 11.21 -7.27 12.93
N MET A 94 11.11 -8.55 13.31
CA MET A 94 11.70 -9.64 12.52
C MET A 94 10.87 -9.86 11.26
N SER A 95 11.53 -10.16 10.15
CA SER A 95 10.91 -10.40 8.87
C SER A 95 11.37 -11.71 8.26
N PHE A 96 10.41 -12.52 7.81
CA PHE A 96 10.67 -13.61 6.86
C PHE A 96 10.44 -13.05 5.47
N ASP A 97 11.48 -12.99 4.64
CA ASP A 97 11.47 -12.17 3.44
C ASP A 97 11.37 -12.97 2.15
N GLN A 98 11.97 -14.17 2.09
CA GLN A 98 11.95 -14.97 0.88
C GLN A 98 12.29 -16.44 1.18
N ALA A 99 11.70 -17.37 0.43
CA ALA A 99 12.13 -18.75 0.33
C ALA A 99 11.77 -19.32 -1.05
N GLY A 100 12.72 -20.01 -1.68
CA GLY A 100 12.41 -20.60 -2.97
C GLY A 100 13.51 -21.51 -3.50
N PHE A 101 13.21 -22.12 -4.62
CA PHE A 101 14.13 -23.00 -5.32
C PHE A 101 14.04 -22.84 -6.84
N VAL A 102 15.14 -23.14 -7.51
CA VAL A 102 15.25 -23.22 -8.96
C VAL A 102 15.72 -24.62 -9.33
N TYR A 103 14.98 -25.29 -10.20
CA TYR A 103 15.40 -26.53 -10.85
C TYR A 103 15.89 -26.21 -12.26
N ALA A 104 17.19 -26.37 -12.49
CA ALA A 104 17.83 -26.11 -13.78
C ALA A 104 18.11 -27.42 -14.53
N ARG A 105 17.47 -27.58 -15.69
CA ARG A 105 17.67 -28.74 -16.57
C ARG A 105 18.37 -28.34 -17.86
N ARG A 106 19.52 -28.91 -18.13
CA ARG A 106 20.24 -28.74 -19.39
C ARG A 106 19.50 -29.44 -20.53
N THR A 107 19.21 -28.69 -21.60
CA THR A 107 18.50 -29.20 -22.79
C THR A 107 19.36 -29.21 -24.04
N GLY A 108 20.52 -28.56 -24.03
CA GLY A 108 21.48 -28.51 -25.13
C GLY A 108 22.88 -28.16 -24.64
N ARG A 109 23.81 -27.89 -25.55
CA ARG A 109 25.20 -27.60 -25.21
C ARG A 109 25.32 -26.34 -24.31
N SER A 110 24.54 -25.30 -24.64
CA SER A 110 24.45 -24.04 -23.89
C SER A 110 22.99 -23.59 -23.69
N SER A 111 22.04 -24.52 -23.69
CA SER A 111 20.62 -24.28 -23.52
C SER A 111 20.10 -24.95 -22.25
N PHE A 112 19.17 -24.28 -21.56
CA PHE A 112 18.57 -24.76 -20.32
C PHE A 112 17.07 -24.50 -20.32
N LEU A 113 16.33 -25.35 -19.62
CA LEU A 113 14.94 -25.14 -19.22
C LEU A 113 14.89 -25.17 -17.70
N ASN A 114 14.39 -24.10 -17.11
CA ASN A 114 14.38 -23.90 -15.67
C ASN A 114 12.94 -23.76 -15.18
N PHE A 115 12.68 -24.35 -14.01
CA PHE A 115 11.45 -24.19 -13.26
C PHE A 115 11.82 -23.61 -11.91
N ALA A 116 11.05 -22.64 -11.44
CA ALA A 116 11.27 -22.05 -10.13
C ALA A 116 9.96 -21.87 -9.38
N PHE A 117 10.08 -21.96 -8.06
CA PHE A 117 9.06 -21.53 -7.11
C PHE A 117 9.72 -20.59 -6.11
N ASN A 118 9.06 -19.50 -5.81
CA ASN A 118 9.54 -18.51 -4.84
C ASN A 118 8.37 -17.93 -4.05
N TYR A 119 8.51 -17.89 -2.75
CA TYR A 119 7.76 -17.01 -1.88
C TYR A 119 8.60 -15.78 -1.58
N HIS A 120 8.05 -14.60 -1.68
CA HIS A 120 8.69 -13.39 -1.19
C HIS A 120 7.65 -12.42 -0.61
N LYS A 121 8.10 -11.61 0.34
CA LYS A 121 7.30 -10.53 0.88
C LYS A 121 7.43 -9.32 -0.04
N SER A 122 6.39 -9.03 -0.83
CA SER A 122 6.40 -7.92 -1.79
C SER A 122 6.12 -6.58 -1.11
N ARG A 123 5.42 -6.57 0.04
CA ARG A 123 5.13 -5.38 0.84
C ARG A 123 5.26 -5.68 2.33
N ASN A 124 5.84 -4.75 3.08
CA ASN A 124 5.82 -4.73 4.54
C ASN A 124 5.09 -3.48 5.02
N PHE A 125 3.96 -3.64 5.71
CA PHE A 125 3.13 -2.54 6.19
C PHE A 125 3.58 -1.97 7.54
N ASP A 126 4.54 -2.60 8.25
CA ASP A 126 4.98 -2.15 9.56
C ASP A 126 5.43 -0.68 9.52
N TYR A 127 4.64 0.20 10.11
CA TYR A 127 4.90 1.63 10.14
C TYR A 127 4.15 2.31 11.27
N ILE A 128 4.83 3.20 11.98
CA ILE A 128 4.26 4.02 13.04
C ILE A 128 4.34 5.48 12.61
N LEU A 129 3.20 6.15 12.60
CA LEU A 129 3.06 7.58 12.30
C LEU A 129 2.57 8.31 13.53
N SER A 130 3.22 9.42 13.86
CA SER A 130 2.73 10.39 14.86
C SER A 130 2.83 11.78 14.26
N ALA A 131 1.75 12.55 14.35
CA ALA A 131 1.65 13.92 13.87
C ALA A 131 0.82 14.75 14.83
N ALA A 132 1.17 16.03 14.98
CA ALA A 132 0.39 16.97 15.78
C ALA A 132 0.64 18.38 15.26
N ASP A 133 -0.38 19.22 15.25
CA ASP A 133 -0.26 20.64 14.91
C ASP A 133 -1.46 21.45 15.45
N ALA A 134 -1.36 22.77 15.32
CA ALA A 134 -2.46 23.68 15.58
C ALA A 134 -3.51 23.62 14.47
N LEU A 135 -4.79 23.69 14.85
CA LEU A 135 -5.91 23.70 13.91
C LEU A 135 -6.47 25.11 13.64
N ASN A 136 -6.20 26.06 14.54
CA ASN A 136 -6.61 27.46 14.37
C ASN A 136 -8.11 27.65 14.07
N GLY A 137 -8.96 26.85 14.69
CA GLY A 137 -10.40 26.86 14.48
C GLY A 137 -10.93 25.87 13.45
N ALA A 138 -10.07 25.20 12.67
CA ALA A 138 -10.48 24.06 11.88
C ALA A 138 -10.74 22.85 12.78
N SER A 139 -11.61 21.94 12.36
CA SER A 139 -11.83 20.68 13.06
C SER A 139 -12.44 19.61 12.15
N GLN A 140 -12.27 18.35 12.52
CA GLN A 140 -12.85 17.23 11.77
C GLN A 140 -14.38 17.21 11.93
N ASN A 141 -14.91 17.54 13.11
CA ASN A 141 -16.35 17.63 13.33
C ASN A 141 -17.00 18.76 12.50
N LYS A 142 -16.29 19.88 12.30
CA LYS A 142 -16.73 20.97 11.42
C LYS A 142 -16.80 20.52 9.96
N LEU A 143 -15.88 19.66 9.50
CA LEU A 143 -15.94 19.08 8.15
C LEU A 143 -17.24 18.29 7.96
N SER A 144 -17.59 17.41 8.90
CA SER A 144 -18.84 16.63 8.87
C SER A 144 -20.07 17.55 8.88
N TYR A 145 -20.08 18.57 9.73
CA TYR A 145 -21.16 19.56 9.77
C TYR A 145 -21.33 20.29 8.44
N MET A 146 -20.24 20.79 7.84
CA MET A 146 -20.28 21.53 6.58
C MET A 146 -20.82 20.69 5.42
N LYS A 147 -20.44 19.43 5.33
CA LYS A 147 -20.97 18.48 4.34
C LYS A 147 -22.49 18.41 4.40
N GLY A 148 -23.06 18.28 5.59
CA GLY A 148 -24.52 18.23 5.78
C GLY A 148 -25.16 19.60 5.53
N ALA A 149 -24.56 20.70 5.99
CA ALA A 149 -25.09 22.06 5.77
C ALA A 149 -25.13 22.44 4.29
N GLU A 150 -24.22 21.94 3.47
CA GLU A 150 -24.20 22.13 2.00
C GLU A 150 -25.08 21.12 1.25
N GLY A 151 -25.79 20.24 1.96
CA GLY A 151 -26.76 19.33 1.38
C GLY A 151 -26.15 18.13 0.62
N LEU A 152 -24.89 17.76 0.93
CA LEU A 152 -24.27 16.58 0.34
C LEU A 152 -24.95 15.29 0.80
N PHE A 153 -25.62 15.31 1.93
CA PHE A 153 -26.46 14.22 2.45
C PHE A 153 -27.59 14.78 3.33
N SER A 154 -28.63 13.97 3.53
CA SER A 154 -29.73 14.27 4.44
C SER A 154 -29.59 13.42 5.70
N VAL A 155 -29.58 14.06 6.89
CA VAL A 155 -29.45 13.36 8.16
C VAL A 155 -30.80 12.79 8.62
N TYR A 156 -31.92 13.45 8.27
CA TYR A 156 -33.27 13.01 8.60
C TYR A 156 -34.15 12.92 7.36
N ASP A 157 -35.01 11.90 7.33
CA ASP A 157 -36.06 11.81 6.33
C ASP A 157 -37.25 12.76 6.67
N ASN A 158 -38.24 12.81 5.75
CA ASN A 158 -39.45 13.63 5.94
C ASN A 158 -40.32 13.21 7.16
N SER A 159 -40.03 12.06 7.79
CA SER A 159 -40.70 11.57 9.00
C SER A 159 -39.90 11.86 10.28
N GLY A 160 -38.72 12.47 10.15
CA GLY A 160 -37.77 12.71 11.24
C GLY A 160 -36.98 11.46 11.66
N THR A 161 -36.91 10.44 10.80
CA THR A 161 -36.09 9.25 11.03
C THR A 161 -34.67 9.52 10.53
N PHE A 162 -33.66 9.17 11.35
CA PHE A 162 -32.27 9.27 10.95
C PHE A 162 -31.99 8.32 9.77
N MET A 163 -31.53 8.88 8.64
CA MET A 163 -31.18 8.15 7.44
C MET A 163 -29.76 8.46 7.01
N ALA A 164 -29.01 7.41 6.68
CA ALA A 164 -27.63 7.47 6.23
C ALA A 164 -27.51 6.78 4.85
N ASP A 165 -28.26 7.28 3.87
CA ASP A 165 -28.44 6.56 2.61
C ASP A 165 -27.64 7.17 1.44
N ASP A 166 -26.87 8.22 1.70
CA ASP A 166 -26.05 8.89 0.69
C ASP A 166 -24.60 8.39 0.72
N ASN A 167 -24.03 8.06 -0.41
CA ASN A 167 -22.64 7.62 -0.54
C ASN A 167 -21.61 8.65 -0.02
N THR A 168 -22.01 9.88 0.18
CA THR A 168 -21.18 10.96 0.76
C THR A 168 -21.19 10.98 2.28
N PHE A 169 -22.12 10.27 2.94
CA PHE A 169 -22.23 10.16 4.39
C PHE A 169 -21.39 9.00 4.90
N ASN A 170 -20.18 9.30 5.36
CA ASN A 170 -19.24 8.28 5.79
C ASN A 170 -19.38 7.93 7.29
N GLN A 171 -18.60 6.92 7.74
CA GLN A 171 -18.65 6.45 9.12
C GLN A 171 -18.22 7.51 10.14
N VAL A 172 -17.31 8.41 9.78
CA VAL A 172 -16.88 9.52 10.64
C VAL A 172 -18.01 10.54 10.79
N ASP A 173 -18.73 10.85 9.70
CA ASP A 173 -19.92 11.71 9.75
C ASP A 173 -20.99 11.10 10.65
N TYR A 174 -21.26 9.79 10.50
CA TYR A 174 -22.20 9.08 11.36
C TYR A 174 -21.87 9.23 12.85
N LEU A 175 -20.62 9.06 13.22
CA LEU A 175 -20.18 9.19 14.61
C LEU A 175 -20.35 10.62 15.14
N TYR A 176 -19.98 11.62 14.36
CA TYR A 176 -20.16 13.02 14.77
C TYR A 176 -21.60 13.44 14.87
N TYR A 177 -22.45 13.07 13.90
CA TYR A 177 -23.88 13.38 13.92
C TYR A 177 -24.64 12.65 15.01
N ASN A 178 -24.13 11.54 15.52
CA ASN A 178 -24.75 10.83 16.65
C ASN A 178 -24.28 11.31 18.02
N ALA A 179 -23.01 11.73 18.16
CA ALA A 179 -22.44 11.92 19.49
C ALA A 179 -22.11 13.38 19.83
N LEU A 180 -21.57 14.14 18.86
CA LEU A 180 -20.98 15.45 19.16
C LEU A 180 -21.75 16.66 18.61
N LEU A 181 -22.25 16.58 17.38
CA LEU A 181 -22.89 17.70 16.69
C LEU A 181 -24.28 18.07 17.24
N PRO A 182 -25.14 17.12 17.68
CA PRO A 182 -26.45 17.45 18.23
C PRO A 182 -26.33 18.11 19.61
N ASP A 183 -27.13 19.13 19.85
CA ASP A 183 -27.39 19.69 21.20
C ASP A 183 -28.57 18.99 21.89
N ASP A 184 -28.90 19.43 23.11
CA ASP A 184 -30.01 18.87 23.92
C ASP A 184 -31.40 19.07 23.27
N ASN A 185 -31.53 19.97 22.28
CA ASN A 185 -32.77 20.23 21.54
C ASN A 185 -32.84 19.43 20.23
N GLY A 186 -31.73 18.83 19.82
CA GLY A 186 -31.60 18.11 18.56
C GLY A 186 -31.16 18.97 17.37
N ASP A 187 -30.76 20.23 17.63
CA ASP A 187 -30.15 21.10 16.62
C ASP A 187 -28.67 20.74 16.46
N PHE A 188 -28.12 20.92 15.27
CA PHE A 188 -26.73 20.58 14.95
C PHE A 188 -25.82 21.80 14.98
N TYR A 189 -24.69 21.67 15.69
CA TYR A 189 -23.66 22.70 15.79
C TYR A 189 -22.28 22.06 15.66
N PHE A 190 -21.37 22.76 14.99
CA PHE A 190 -19.96 22.36 14.99
C PHE A 190 -19.19 23.05 16.11
N ASN A 191 -18.08 22.44 16.51
CA ASN A 191 -17.14 22.98 17.47
C ASN A 191 -15.79 23.22 16.81
N ASN A 192 -15.21 24.39 17.04
CA ASN A 192 -13.86 24.69 16.60
C ASN A 192 -12.84 23.91 17.45
N ALA A 193 -11.66 23.66 16.89
CA ALA A 193 -10.55 23.08 17.61
C ALA A 193 -9.28 23.95 17.50
N ASN A 194 -8.43 23.91 18.54
CA ASN A 194 -7.16 24.66 18.53
C ASN A 194 -5.98 23.79 18.10
N GLY A 195 -6.06 22.47 18.21
CA GLY A 195 -4.99 21.56 17.82
C GLY A 195 -5.43 20.10 17.82
N TYR A 196 -4.61 19.26 17.18
CA TYR A 196 -4.83 17.83 17.12
C TYR A 196 -3.57 17.04 17.44
N MET A 197 -3.78 15.79 17.80
CA MET A 197 -2.77 14.73 17.87
C MET A 197 -3.27 13.52 17.11
N PHE A 198 -2.43 12.97 16.24
CA PHE A 198 -2.69 11.76 15.47
C PHE A 198 -1.60 10.74 15.69
N ASN A 199 -1.99 9.50 15.97
CA ASN A 199 -1.09 8.36 16.04
C ASN A 199 -1.67 7.21 15.23
N ARG A 200 -0.82 6.52 14.46
CA ARG A 200 -1.18 5.31 13.71
C ARG A 200 -0.09 4.27 13.81
N ALA A 201 -0.48 3.03 13.96
CA ALA A 201 0.38 1.86 13.83
C ALA A 201 -0.20 0.92 12.79
N ASN A 202 0.57 0.66 11.75
CA ASN A 202 0.26 -0.34 10.74
C ASN A 202 1.14 -1.57 10.95
N SER A 203 0.64 -2.73 10.58
CA SER A 203 1.37 -4.00 10.57
C SER A 203 0.83 -4.93 9.50
N GLY A 204 1.61 -5.99 9.21
CA GLY A 204 1.24 -6.98 8.22
C GLY A 204 2.08 -6.91 6.95
N TYR A 205 1.64 -7.62 5.94
CA TYR A 205 2.42 -7.80 4.71
C TYR A 205 1.55 -8.21 3.52
N ILE A 206 2.14 -8.10 2.33
CA ILE A 206 1.71 -8.83 1.14
C ILE A 206 2.80 -9.86 0.85
N GLY A 207 2.43 -11.16 0.89
CA GLY A 207 3.26 -12.27 0.45
C GLY A 207 2.90 -12.68 -0.96
N GLU A 208 3.90 -12.96 -1.80
CA GLU A 208 3.69 -13.40 -3.17
C GLU A 208 4.33 -14.77 -3.41
N TYR A 209 3.57 -15.67 -4.01
CA TYR A 209 3.97 -17.02 -4.41
C TYR A 209 4.10 -17.04 -5.93
N ASP A 210 5.34 -17.11 -6.42
CA ASP A 210 5.67 -17.08 -7.83
C ASP A 210 6.01 -18.48 -8.37
N PHE A 211 5.37 -18.88 -9.45
CA PHE A 211 5.66 -20.09 -10.22
C PHE A 211 6.21 -19.69 -11.59
N ASN A 212 7.44 -20.11 -11.89
CA ASN A 212 8.14 -19.67 -13.09
C ASN A 212 8.55 -20.86 -13.98
N ILE A 213 8.42 -20.61 -15.27
CA ILE A 213 9.07 -21.40 -16.33
C ILE A 213 9.94 -20.47 -17.18
N SER A 214 11.20 -20.83 -17.37
CA SER A 214 12.16 -20.01 -18.11
C SER A 214 13.06 -20.86 -18.99
N GLY A 215 13.38 -20.31 -20.14
CA GLY A 215 14.27 -20.94 -21.12
C GLY A 215 15.51 -20.11 -21.39
N ASN A 216 16.63 -20.80 -21.60
CA ASN A 216 17.87 -20.24 -22.12
C ASN A 216 18.17 -20.89 -23.47
N ILE A 217 18.25 -20.11 -24.51
CA ILE A 217 18.53 -20.53 -25.88
C ILE A 217 19.93 -20.07 -26.26
N ASN A 218 20.87 -21.01 -26.30
CA ASN A 218 22.25 -20.82 -26.71
C ASN A 218 23.01 -19.68 -26.01
N ASP A 219 22.69 -19.42 -24.72
CA ASP A 219 23.23 -18.32 -23.93
C ASP A 219 23.09 -16.92 -24.58
N ARG A 220 22.12 -16.77 -25.50
CA ARG A 220 21.85 -15.52 -26.21
C ARG A 220 20.48 -14.93 -25.93
N VAL A 221 19.45 -15.76 -25.86
CA VAL A 221 18.09 -15.35 -25.59
C VAL A 221 17.58 -16.12 -24.38
N TYR A 222 17.09 -15.39 -23.42
CA TYR A 222 16.46 -15.93 -22.21
C TYR A 222 15.02 -15.45 -22.18
N LEU A 223 14.10 -16.34 -21.96
CA LEU A 223 12.66 -16.09 -21.88
C LEU A 223 12.16 -16.58 -20.55
N GLY A 224 11.19 -15.90 -19.99
CA GLY A 224 10.57 -16.32 -18.73
C GLY A 224 9.13 -15.88 -18.63
N LEU A 225 8.34 -16.73 -17.98
CA LEU A 225 6.95 -16.50 -17.63
C LEU A 225 6.75 -16.86 -16.16
N THR A 226 6.11 -15.99 -15.41
CA THR A 226 5.77 -16.18 -13.99
C THR A 226 4.29 -15.99 -13.78
N PHE A 227 3.70 -16.88 -12.98
CA PHE A 227 2.35 -16.75 -12.42
C PHE A 227 2.51 -16.44 -10.94
N GLY A 228 2.00 -15.29 -10.50
CA GLY A 228 2.07 -14.82 -9.13
C GLY A 228 0.71 -14.90 -8.44
N ILE A 229 0.69 -15.39 -7.21
CA ILE A 229 -0.46 -15.38 -6.31
C ILE A 229 -0.07 -14.58 -5.07
N SER A 230 -0.81 -13.51 -4.80
CA SER A 230 -0.57 -12.65 -3.64
C SER A 230 -1.53 -12.98 -2.51
N ASP A 231 -1.04 -12.92 -1.28
CA ASP A 231 -1.79 -13.00 -0.02
C ASP A 231 -1.62 -11.68 0.75
N VAL A 232 -2.73 -10.99 0.97
CA VAL A 232 -2.76 -9.68 1.63
C VAL A 232 -3.19 -9.85 3.07
N ASN A 233 -2.40 -9.32 3.99
CA ASN A 233 -2.72 -9.25 5.41
C ASN A 233 -2.28 -7.88 5.95
N TYR A 234 -3.20 -6.94 6.04
CA TYR A 234 -3.00 -5.60 6.58
C TYR A 234 -3.79 -5.40 7.87
N LYS A 235 -3.16 -4.76 8.85
CA LYS A 235 -3.79 -4.29 10.09
C LYS A 235 -3.33 -2.88 10.36
N GLY A 236 -4.29 -1.98 10.61
CA GLY A 236 -4.06 -0.62 11.02
C GLY A 236 -4.83 -0.30 12.29
N TYR A 237 -4.23 0.51 13.16
CA TYR A 237 -4.92 1.13 14.28
C TYR A 237 -4.48 2.59 14.34
N SER A 238 -5.46 3.52 14.44
CA SER A 238 -5.18 4.94 14.55
C SER A 238 -6.03 5.60 15.61
N GLU A 239 -5.49 6.68 16.20
CA GLU A 239 -6.19 7.57 17.12
C GLU A 239 -6.00 9.00 16.62
N TYR A 240 -7.10 9.70 16.37
CA TYR A 240 -7.16 11.11 16.11
C TYR A 240 -7.83 11.80 17.30
N THR A 241 -7.17 12.76 17.92
CA THR A 241 -7.71 13.53 19.04
C THR A 241 -7.62 15.01 18.72
N GLU A 242 -8.72 15.75 18.83
CA GLU A 242 -8.74 17.20 18.72
C GLU A 242 -9.20 17.85 20.03
N THR A 243 -8.62 19.00 20.36
CA THR A 243 -8.98 19.79 21.53
C THR A 243 -9.97 20.88 21.11
N LEU A 244 -11.21 20.74 21.56
CA LEU A 244 -12.29 21.64 21.23
C LEU A 244 -12.20 22.94 22.03
N VAL A 245 -12.66 24.05 21.42
CA VAL A 245 -12.65 25.37 22.02
C VAL A 245 -13.99 26.09 21.85
N ASP A 246 -14.34 26.92 22.84
CA ASP A 246 -15.48 27.81 22.77
C ASP A 246 -15.21 29.03 21.89
N ALA A 247 -16.20 29.91 21.74
CA ALA A 247 -16.08 31.14 20.95
C ALA A 247 -15.04 32.14 21.51
N ALA A 248 -14.64 32.01 22.75
CA ALA A 248 -13.60 32.82 23.38
C ALA A 248 -12.19 32.20 23.28
N GLY A 249 -12.09 30.99 22.71
CA GLY A 249 -10.87 30.18 22.57
C GLY A 249 -10.51 29.38 23.82
N GLY A 250 -11.40 29.29 24.80
CA GLY A 250 -11.24 28.47 26.00
C GLY A 250 -11.47 26.97 25.65
N SER A 251 -10.63 26.09 26.20
CA SER A 251 -10.83 24.65 25.99
C SER A 251 -12.11 24.17 26.67
N ILE A 252 -12.95 23.45 25.91
CA ILE A 252 -14.18 22.80 26.37
C ILE A 252 -14.06 21.29 26.46
N GLY A 253 -12.85 20.74 26.26
CA GLY A 253 -12.57 19.31 26.31
C GLY A 253 -11.95 18.80 25.02
N ASN A 254 -11.97 17.50 24.83
CA ASN A 254 -11.47 16.86 23.62
C ASN A 254 -12.41 15.79 23.09
N VAL A 255 -12.30 15.52 21.82
CA VAL A 255 -12.94 14.38 21.15
C VAL A 255 -11.87 13.52 20.51
N MET A 256 -12.01 12.19 20.60
CA MET A 256 -11.10 11.23 20.00
C MET A 256 -11.87 10.28 19.09
N ILE A 257 -11.32 10.03 17.91
CA ILE A 257 -11.74 8.93 17.03
C ILE A 257 -10.62 7.90 16.96
N ALA A 258 -10.94 6.67 17.33
CA ALA A 258 -10.07 5.51 17.18
C ALA A 258 -10.63 4.59 16.09
N ASP A 259 -9.78 4.17 15.15
CA ASP A 259 -10.14 3.27 14.04
C ASP A 259 -9.22 2.06 14.01
N GLU A 260 -9.82 0.86 14.10
CA GLU A 260 -9.15 -0.41 13.83
C GLU A 260 -9.58 -0.90 12.46
N ARG A 261 -8.60 -1.19 11.59
CA ARG A 261 -8.86 -1.66 10.23
C ARG A 261 -8.07 -2.92 9.92
N ARG A 262 -8.70 -3.84 9.18
CA ARG A 262 -8.08 -5.04 8.64
C ARG A 262 -8.45 -5.20 7.19
N ILE A 263 -7.46 -5.53 6.36
CA ILE A 263 -7.68 -5.87 4.95
C ILE A 263 -6.98 -7.20 4.69
N SER A 264 -7.71 -8.14 4.13
CA SER A 264 -7.19 -9.46 3.77
C SER A 264 -7.78 -9.92 2.45
N GLY A 265 -7.11 -10.83 1.78
CA GLY A 265 -7.58 -11.43 0.55
C GLY A 265 -6.43 -11.85 -0.34
N THR A 266 -6.74 -12.15 -1.59
CA THR A 266 -5.80 -12.71 -2.54
C THR A 266 -5.75 -11.91 -3.83
N GLY A 267 -4.64 -12.03 -4.54
CA GLY A 267 -4.46 -11.44 -5.86
C GLY A 267 -3.78 -12.41 -6.81
N PHE A 268 -3.93 -12.17 -8.10
CA PHE A 268 -3.29 -12.94 -9.16
C PHE A 268 -2.66 -12.00 -10.18
N ASN A 269 -1.48 -12.34 -10.67
CA ASN A 269 -0.82 -11.63 -11.76
C ASN A 269 -0.01 -12.57 -12.65
N VAL A 270 0.36 -12.07 -13.82
CA VAL A 270 1.23 -12.76 -14.77
C VAL A 270 2.36 -11.83 -15.16
N LYS A 271 3.60 -12.34 -15.16
CA LYS A 271 4.79 -11.59 -15.53
C LYS A 271 5.51 -12.29 -16.67
N ALA A 272 5.97 -11.53 -17.64
CA ALA A 272 6.77 -12.05 -18.74
C ALA A 272 8.05 -11.25 -18.91
N GLY A 273 9.10 -11.91 -19.33
CA GLY A 273 10.40 -11.27 -19.52
C GLY A 273 11.23 -11.89 -20.64
N ILE A 274 12.09 -11.07 -21.20
CA ILE A 274 13.12 -11.46 -22.13
C ILE A 274 14.44 -10.79 -21.75
N ILE A 275 15.53 -11.55 -21.82
CA ILE A 275 16.89 -11.01 -21.76
C ILE A 275 17.59 -11.43 -23.03
N PHE A 276 18.22 -10.48 -23.68
CA PHE A 276 18.93 -10.68 -24.94
C PHE A 276 20.39 -10.24 -24.81
N ARG A 277 21.29 -11.07 -25.34
CA ARG A 277 22.72 -10.80 -25.43
C ARG A 277 23.06 -10.50 -26.88
N PRO A 278 23.12 -9.18 -27.27
CA PRO A 278 23.21 -8.77 -28.68
C PRO A 278 24.53 -9.17 -29.33
N ILE A 279 25.65 -9.15 -28.59
CA ILE A 279 26.98 -9.45 -29.08
C ILE A 279 27.46 -10.75 -28.45
N GLU A 280 27.74 -11.76 -29.25
CA GLU A 280 28.10 -13.10 -28.77
C GLU A 280 29.38 -13.11 -27.92
N THR A 281 30.35 -12.29 -28.27
CA THR A 281 31.63 -12.17 -27.56
C THR A 281 31.58 -11.25 -26.33
N SER A 282 30.47 -10.47 -26.14
CA SER A 282 30.29 -9.55 -25.04
C SER A 282 29.34 -10.12 -24.00
N PRO A 283 29.61 -9.97 -22.70
CA PRO A 283 28.68 -10.35 -21.65
C PRO A 283 27.52 -9.35 -21.47
N PHE A 284 27.46 -8.28 -22.26
CA PHE A 284 26.42 -7.28 -22.20
C PHE A 284 25.04 -7.86 -22.55
N ARG A 285 24.04 -7.51 -21.73
CA ARG A 285 22.67 -7.99 -21.84
C ARG A 285 21.70 -6.82 -21.73
N VAL A 286 20.60 -6.94 -22.48
CA VAL A 286 19.44 -6.06 -22.41
C VAL A 286 18.25 -6.89 -22.01
N GLY A 287 17.50 -6.43 -21.00
CA GLY A 287 16.30 -7.10 -20.52
C GLY A 287 15.08 -6.22 -20.74
N LEU A 288 13.95 -6.84 -21.08
CA LEU A 288 12.63 -6.24 -21.12
C LEU A 288 11.70 -7.10 -20.28
N SER A 289 10.81 -6.46 -19.54
CA SER A 289 9.79 -7.18 -18.77
C SER A 289 8.46 -6.44 -18.79
N VAL A 290 7.40 -7.20 -18.62
CA VAL A 290 6.03 -6.71 -18.47
C VAL A 290 5.33 -7.53 -17.39
N ALA A 291 4.59 -6.85 -16.52
CA ALA A 291 3.67 -7.49 -15.59
C ALA A 291 2.25 -6.96 -15.84
N THR A 292 1.29 -7.88 -15.81
CA THR A 292 -0.13 -7.53 -15.84
C THR A 292 -0.51 -6.78 -14.56
N PRO A 293 -1.69 -6.16 -14.50
CA PRO A 293 -2.30 -5.84 -13.23
C PRO A 293 -2.30 -7.05 -12.28
N THR A 294 -2.18 -6.79 -11.00
CA THR A 294 -2.59 -7.76 -9.99
C THR A 294 -4.08 -7.57 -9.77
N TRP A 295 -4.85 -8.60 -10.04
CA TRP A 295 -6.28 -8.64 -9.82
C TRP A 295 -6.52 -9.11 -8.40
N TYR A 296 -6.74 -8.15 -7.49
CA TYR A 296 -7.03 -8.43 -6.09
C TYR A 296 -8.53 -8.62 -5.86
N ASP A 297 -8.85 -9.59 -5.01
CA ASP A 297 -10.14 -9.80 -4.37
C ASP A 297 -9.94 -9.70 -2.85
N LEU A 298 -10.49 -8.66 -2.23
CA LEU A 298 -10.15 -8.24 -0.89
C LEU A 298 -11.39 -8.03 -0.04
N THR A 299 -11.25 -8.36 1.24
CA THR A 299 -12.21 -8.02 2.29
C THR A 299 -11.57 -6.98 3.20
N THR A 300 -12.24 -5.87 3.44
CA THR A 300 -11.90 -4.93 4.52
C THR A 300 -12.90 -5.04 5.64
N SER A 301 -12.44 -4.88 6.86
CA SER A 301 -13.27 -4.73 8.05
C SER A 301 -12.69 -3.64 8.93
N ASN A 302 -13.56 -2.81 9.50
CA ASN A 302 -13.15 -1.78 10.43
C ASN A 302 -14.07 -1.73 11.64
N TYR A 303 -13.55 -1.16 12.72
CA TYR A 303 -14.29 -0.80 13.91
C TYR A 303 -13.81 0.55 14.39
N THR A 304 -14.70 1.53 14.36
CA THR A 304 -14.41 2.93 14.66
C THR A 304 -15.21 3.38 15.87
N VAL A 305 -14.53 4.07 16.79
CA VAL A 305 -15.12 4.55 18.04
C VAL A 305 -14.85 6.05 18.16
N LEU A 306 -15.90 6.80 18.47
CA LEU A 306 -15.77 8.20 18.92
C LEU A 306 -15.91 8.23 20.45
N GLN A 307 -14.99 8.92 21.13
CA GLN A 307 -15.06 9.26 22.55
C GLN A 307 -15.12 10.78 22.71
N ASN A 308 -16.23 11.25 23.23
CA ASN A 308 -16.44 12.67 23.53
C ASN A 308 -16.18 12.93 25.02
N ASN A 309 -15.03 13.58 25.30
CA ASN A 309 -14.62 13.99 26.63
C ASN A 309 -14.76 15.51 26.79
N SER A 310 -15.71 16.11 26.09
CA SER A 310 -16.05 17.54 26.20
C SER A 310 -17.36 17.74 26.97
N ASN A 311 -17.72 18.98 27.18
CA ASN A 311 -18.98 19.38 27.83
C ASN A 311 -20.07 19.76 26.80
N VAL A 312 -19.90 19.34 25.52
CA VAL A 312 -20.86 19.57 24.44
C VAL A 312 -21.20 18.25 23.75
N GLY A 313 -22.30 18.24 23.00
CA GLY A 313 -22.80 17.07 22.33
C GLY A 313 -23.77 16.24 23.17
N MET A 314 -24.38 15.25 22.54
CA MET A 314 -25.50 14.49 23.11
C MET A 314 -25.07 13.22 23.86
N TYR A 315 -23.95 12.61 23.44
CA TYR A 315 -23.45 11.34 23.99
C TYR A 315 -21.93 11.36 24.19
N ASP A 316 -21.49 10.66 25.22
CA ASP A 316 -20.06 10.54 25.57
C ASP A 316 -19.30 9.65 24.58
N SER A 317 -19.98 8.77 23.85
CA SER A 317 -19.36 7.87 22.90
C SER A 317 -20.33 7.35 21.83
N GLY A 318 -19.76 7.01 20.66
CA GLY A 318 -20.43 6.30 19.59
C GLY A 318 -19.50 5.28 18.98
N ASN A 319 -20.04 4.29 18.27
CA ASN A 319 -19.23 3.32 17.53
C ASN A 319 -19.96 2.84 16.28
N ILE A 320 -19.17 2.40 15.29
CA ILE A 320 -19.63 1.79 14.05
C ILE A 320 -18.61 0.76 13.59
N GLY A 321 -19.08 -0.34 13.04
CA GLY A 321 -18.21 -1.36 12.45
C GLY A 321 -18.82 -1.91 11.19
N GLU A 322 -18.00 -2.00 10.14
CA GLU A 322 -18.42 -2.49 8.84
C GLU A 322 -17.42 -3.52 8.30
N SER A 323 -17.93 -4.42 7.45
CA SER A 323 -17.10 -5.36 6.71
C SER A 323 -17.67 -5.53 5.31
N TYR A 324 -16.79 -5.45 4.29
CA TYR A 324 -17.22 -5.56 2.91
C TYR A 324 -16.10 -6.09 2.01
N ASP A 325 -16.52 -6.66 0.87
CA ASP A 325 -15.65 -7.18 -0.17
C ASP A 325 -15.54 -6.20 -1.33
N PHE A 326 -14.34 -6.02 -1.87
CA PHE A 326 -14.08 -5.17 -3.02
C PHE A 326 -12.99 -5.78 -3.90
N LYS A 327 -12.91 -5.33 -5.16
CA LYS A 327 -11.83 -5.72 -6.06
C LYS A 327 -10.97 -4.51 -6.39
N LEU A 328 -9.66 -4.75 -6.47
CA LEU A 328 -8.68 -3.74 -6.84
C LEU A 328 -7.77 -4.28 -7.93
N TYR A 329 -7.68 -3.57 -9.05
CA TYR A 329 -6.77 -3.90 -10.14
C TYR A 329 -5.64 -2.89 -10.18
N THR A 330 -4.41 -3.38 -10.03
CA THR A 330 -3.21 -2.54 -10.06
C THR A 330 -2.81 -2.17 -11.50
N PRO A 331 -1.91 -1.20 -11.72
CA PRO A 331 -1.46 -0.87 -13.05
C PRO A 331 -0.61 -1.96 -13.69
N TRP A 332 -0.50 -1.93 -15.02
CA TRP A 332 0.54 -2.61 -15.75
C TRP A 332 1.91 -2.06 -15.37
N LYS A 333 2.93 -2.94 -15.34
CA LYS A 333 4.32 -2.53 -15.11
C LYS A 333 5.17 -2.91 -16.32
N PHE A 334 6.04 -2.00 -16.72
CA PHE A 334 6.95 -2.17 -17.85
C PHE A 334 8.38 -1.94 -17.38
N GLY A 335 9.29 -2.87 -17.67
CA GLY A 335 10.67 -2.80 -17.25
C GLY A 335 11.65 -2.87 -18.41
N VAL A 336 12.73 -2.07 -18.33
CA VAL A 336 13.89 -2.13 -19.21
C VAL A 336 15.13 -2.23 -18.33
N SER A 337 16.05 -3.11 -18.66
CA SER A 337 17.24 -3.34 -17.85
C SER A 337 18.48 -3.60 -18.70
N LEU A 338 19.63 -3.25 -18.15
CA LEU A 338 20.95 -3.46 -18.74
C LEU A 338 21.82 -4.17 -17.73
N GLY A 339 22.64 -5.09 -18.20
CA GLY A 339 23.58 -5.81 -17.35
C GLY A 339 24.84 -6.20 -18.09
N THR A 340 25.97 -6.13 -17.41
CA THR A 340 27.25 -6.57 -17.97
C THR A 340 28.16 -7.09 -16.87
N THR A 341 29.14 -7.92 -17.26
CA THR A 341 30.20 -8.39 -16.37
C THR A 341 31.56 -8.07 -16.97
N PHE A 342 32.51 -7.74 -16.12
CA PHE A 342 33.91 -7.52 -16.50
C PHE A 342 34.74 -8.65 -15.88
N GLY A 343 35.15 -9.56 -16.73
CA GLY A 343 35.77 -10.81 -16.25
C GLY A 343 34.87 -11.55 -15.27
N ASN A 344 35.50 -12.13 -14.26
CA ASN A 344 34.80 -12.82 -13.16
C ASN A 344 34.72 -12.00 -11.87
N TYR A 345 35.17 -10.72 -11.91
CA TYR A 345 35.38 -9.93 -10.72
C TYR A 345 34.36 -8.76 -10.55
N LEU A 346 33.74 -8.29 -11.61
CA LEU A 346 32.80 -7.17 -11.50
C LEU A 346 31.54 -7.45 -12.34
N ALA A 347 30.37 -7.28 -11.74
CA ALA A 347 29.09 -7.23 -12.43
C ALA A 347 28.41 -5.88 -12.16
N VAL A 348 27.82 -5.27 -13.17
CA VAL A 348 27.10 -4.00 -13.08
C VAL A 348 25.72 -4.17 -13.72
N GLY A 349 24.69 -3.71 -13.03
CA GLY A 349 23.31 -3.71 -13.51
C GLY A 349 22.68 -2.34 -13.39
N ALA A 350 21.75 -2.04 -14.30
CA ALA A 350 20.88 -0.89 -14.24
C ALA A 350 19.47 -1.29 -14.69
N GLY A 351 18.45 -0.68 -14.13
CA GLY A 351 17.06 -0.96 -14.46
C GLY A 351 16.21 0.29 -14.39
N TYR A 352 15.18 0.31 -15.22
CA TYR A 352 14.12 1.29 -15.23
C TYR A 352 12.78 0.53 -15.27
N GLU A 353 11.85 0.94 -14.43
CA GLU A 353 10.49 0.41 -14.39
C GLU A 353 9.50 1.57 -14.36
N TYR A 354 8.39 1.41 -15.06
CA TYR A 354 7.29 2.36 -15.11
C TYR A 354 5.96 1.66 -14.82
N ALA A 355 5.16 2.30 -13.96
CA ALA A 355 3.78 1.92 -13.69
C ALA A 355 2.92 3.17 -13.50
N ASP A 356 1.75 3.22 -14.12
CA ASP A 356 0.84 4.37 -14.00
C ASP A 356 -0.20 4.12 -12.91
N TYR A 357 0.05 4.62 -11.71
CA TYR A 357 -0.86 4.44 -10.57
C TYR A 357 -2.16 5.23 -10.68
N GLY A 358 -2.25 6.23 -11.55
CA GLY A 358 -3.51 6.87 -11.91
C GLY A 358 -4.51 5.91 -12.58
N SER A 359 -4.02 4.79 -13.11
CA SER A 359 -4.86 3.73 -13.73
C SER A 359 -5.31 2.63 -12.77
N LEU A 360 -5.13 2.78 -11.46
CA LEU A 360 -5.73 1.89 -10.46
C LEU A 360 -7.25 1.82 -10.67
N ASP A 361 -7.81 0.62 -10.73
CA ASP A 361 -9.25 0.41 -10.89
C ASP A 361 -9.84 -0.18 -9.59
N SER A 362 -10.46 0.70 -8.81
CA SER A 362 -11.30 0.31 -7.68
C SER A 362 -12.65 -0.16 -8.21
N ARG A 363 -13.09 -1.33 -7.76
CA ARG A 363 -14.28 -1.98 -8.30
C ARG A 363 -15.22 -2.38 -7.18
N VAL A 364 -16.49 -2.17 -7.45
CA VAL A 364 -17.61 -2.56 -6.58
C VAL A 364 -18.14 -3.92 -7.01
N ASN A 365 -18.45 -4.77 -6.05
CA ASN A 365 -19.17 -6.01 -6.32
C ASN A 365 -20.63 -5.68 -6.65
N THR A 366 -21.06 -6.02 -7.87
CA THR A 366 -22.42 -5.74 -8.36
C THR A 366 -23.39 -6.93 -8.18
N GLY A 367 -22.98 -7.88 -7.35
CA GLY A 367 -23.71 -9.10 -7.09
C GLY A 367 -23.13 -10.29 -7.84
N GLY A 368 -23.71 -11.44 -7.60
CA GLY A 368 -23.40 -12.69 -8.28
C GLY A 368 -24.69 -13.44 -8.62
N GLY A 369 -24.58 -14.44 -9.43
CA GLY A 369 -25.69 -15.29 -9.78
C GLY A 369 -25.20 -16.73 -10.04
N TYR A 370 -26.16 -17.64 -10.03
CA TYR A 370 -25.89 -19.01 -10.46
C TYR A 370 -26.31 -19.15 -11.92
N ASP A 371 -25.35 -19.46 -12.80
CA ASP A 371 -25.64 -19.76 -14.18
C ASP A 371 -26.05 -21.24 -14.33
N TRP A 372 -27.37 -21.45 -14.46
CA TRP A 372 -27.96 -22.79 -14.60
C TRP A 372 -27.53 -23.53 -15.87
N TYR A 373 -27.03 -22.81 -16.86
CA TYR A 373 -26.61 -23.40 -18.12
C TYR A 373 -25.20 -24.01 -18.02
N TYR A 374 -24.28 -23.29 -17.29
CA TYR A 374 -22.90 -23.72 -17.09
C TYR A 374 -22.67 -24.40 -15.74
N ASP A 375 -23.72 -24.48 -14.87
CA ASP A 375 -23.63 -25.05 -13.52
C ASP A 375 -22.56 -24.37 -12.64
N GLU A 376 -22.41 -23.05 -12.80
CA GLU A 376 -21.39 -22.24 -12.14
C GLU A 376 -21.97 -21.01 -11.43
N TYR A 377 -21.36 -20.64 -10.29
CA TYR A 377 -21.57 -19.34 -9.66
C TYR A 377 -20.65 -18.32 -10.35
N TYR A 378 -21.21 -17.18 -10.71
CA TYR A 378 -20.43 -16.05 -11.19
C TYR A 378 -20.60 -14.84 -10.26
N GLU A 379 -19.50 -14.13 -10.04
CA GLU A 379 -19.50 -12.82 -9.42
C GLU A 379 -19.28 -11.75 -10.48
N SER A 380 -20.04 -10.67 -10.40
CA SER A 380 -19.85 -9.52 -11.26
C SER A 380 -19.34 -8.32 -10.46
N SER A 381 -18.47 -7.52 -11.07
CA SER A 381 -17.99 -6.28 -10.49
C SER A 381 -18.00 -5.18 -11.55
N ALA A 382 -18.24 -3.94 -11.13
CA ALA A 382 -18.15 -2.75 -11.97
C ALA A 382 -17.11 -1.76 -11.41
N SER A 383 -16.45 -1.03 -12.30
CA SER A 383 -15.53 0.03 -11.89
C SER A 383 -16.28 1.15 -11.17
N ASP A 384 -15.75 1.59 -10.02
CA ASP A 384 -16.24 2.79 -9.33
C ASP A 384 -15.73 4.03 -10.09
N ARG A 385 -16.55 4.56 -10.97
CA ARG A 385 -16.16 5.62 -11.89
C ARG A 385 -15.76 6.91 -11.20
N ASN A 386 -16.43 7.28 -10.11
CA ASN A 386 -16.16 8.53 -9.40
C ASN A 386 -14.85 8.40 -8.62
N MET A 387 -14.66 7.30 -7.91
CA MET A 387 -13.41 7.01 -7.20
C MET A 387 -12.23 6.89 -8.16
N ASN A 388 -12.41 6.19 -9.30
CA ASN A 388 -11.32 6.01 -10.28
C ASN A 388 -10.93 7.34 -10.96
N ARG A 389 -11.90 8.23 -11.23
CA ARG A 389 -11.58 9.58 -11.70
C ARG A 389 -10.81 10.39 -10.66
N HIS A 390 -11.18 10.28 -9.39
CA HIS A 390 -10.43 10.89 -8.30
C HIS A 390 -9.02 10.31 -8.22
N THR A 391 -8.87 8.99 -8.36
CA THR A 391 -7.58 8.31 -8.40
C THR A 391 -6.69 8.81 -9.54
N GLU A 392 -7.23 8.97 -10.76
CA GLU A 392 -6.52 9.53 -11.91
C GLU A 392 -6.03 10.96 -11.67
N ASN A 393 -6.79 11.78 -10.93
CA ASN A 393 -6.42 13.16 -10.60
C ASN A 393 -5.45 13.26 -9.40
N THR A 394 -5.40 12.25 -8.53
CA THR A 394 -4.64 12.25 -7.28
C THR A 394 -3.30 11.53 -7.44
N LEU A 395 -3.26 10.48 -8.24
CA LEU A 395 -2.09 9.64 -8.48
C LEU A 395 -1.55 9.83 -9.90
N LYS A 396 -0.29 9.50 -10.09
CA LYS A 396 0.40 9.61 -11.37
C LYS A 396 1.30 8.44 -11.68
N GLY A 397 1.86 8.44 -12.88
CA GLY A 397 2.86 7.48 -13.31
C GLY A 397 4.13 7.56 -12.48
N VAL A 398 4.63 6.39 -12.05
CA VAL A 398 5.81 6.24 -11.22
C VAL A 398 6.93 5.61 -12.01
N SER A 399 8.08 6.29 -12.02
CA SER A 399 9.34 5.81 -12.57
C SER A 399 10.21 5.29 -11.44
N THR A 400 10.71 4.05 -11.56
CA THR A 400 11.68 3.46 -10.64
C THR A 400 13.02 3.27 -11.35
N PHE A 401 14.08 3.80 -10.78
CA PHE A 401 15.45 3.66 -11.29
C PHE A 401 16.27 2.80 -10.32
N LYS A 402 17.00 1.84 -10.87
CA LYS A 402 17.83 0.88 -10.13
C LYS A 402 19.24 0.88 -10.70
N ILE A 403 20.26 0.93 -9.86
CA ILE A 403 21.66 0.73 -10.27
C ILE A 403 22.39 -0.05 -9.18
N GLY A 404 23.25 -0.96 -9.59
CA GLY A 404 24.01 -1.77 -8.64
C GLY A 404 25.28 -2.37 -9.23
N ALA A 405 26.22 -2.65 -8.34
CA ALA A 405 27.48 -3.30 -8.68
C ALA A 405 27.84 -4.39 -7.68
N GLU A 406 28.33 -5.52 -8.17
CA GLU A 406 28.88 -6.64 -7.40
C GLU A 406 30.36 -6.79 -7.75
N PHE A 407 31.24 -6.63 -6.77
CA PHE A 407 32.68 -6.82 -6.92
C PHE A 407 33.11 -8.09 -6.18
N LYS A 408 33.83 -8.95 -6.86
CA LYS A 408 34.38 -10.22 -6.36
C LYS A 408 35.90 -10.17 -6.35
N PRO A 409 36.55 -9.81 -5.23
CA PRO A 409 38.00 -9.81 -5.13
C PRO A 409 38.58 -11.21 -5.29
N ASP A 410 37.83 -12.24 -4.92
CA ASP A 410 38.18 -13.64 -5.13
C ASP A 410 36.94 -14.50 -5.41
N SER A 411 37.12 -15.82 -5.49
CA SER A 411 36.02 -16.76 -5.79
C SER A 411 35.02 -16.96 -4.65
N LYS A 412 35.35 -16.52 -3.44
CA LYS A 412 34.55 -16.74 -2.23
C LYS A 412 33.83 -15.50 -1.76
N LEU A 413 34.47 -14.33 -1.86
CA LEU A 413 33.96 -13.06 -1.35
C LEU A 413 33.28 -12.25 -2.45
N ALA A 414 32.14 -11.64 -2.15
CA ALA A 414 31.48 -10.64 -2.99
C ALA A 414 31.11 -9.43 -2.13
N VAL A 415 31.33 -8.23 -2.66
CA VAL A 415 30.91 -6.97 -2.06
C VAL A 415 29.96 -6.28 -3.03
N ARG A 416 28.86 -5.72 -2.53
CA ARG A 416 27.80 -5.13 -3.34
C ARG A 416 27.43 -3.75 -2.84
N VAL A 417 27.06 -2.91 -3.79
CA VAL A 417 26.48 -1.61 -3.54
C VAL A 417 25.35 -1.38 -4.52
N GLY A 418 24.32 -0.68 -4.10
CA GLY A 418 23.19 -0.38 -4.94
C GLY A 418 22.44 0.88 -4.53
N TYR A 419 21.70 1.41 -5.47
CA TYR A 419 20.78 2.51 -5.27
C TYR A 419 19.49 2.27 -6.04
N ASN A 420 18.38 2.56 -5.38
CA ASN A 420 17.04 2.44 -5.93
C ASN A 420 16.26 3.73 -5.64
N TYR A 421 15.72 4.34 -6.67
CA TYR A 421 14.91 5.54 -6.59
C TYR A 421 13.51 5.25 -7.12
N VAL A 422 12.49 5.61 -6.35
CA VAL A 422 11.08 5.55 -6.75
C VAL A 422 10.52 6.96 -6.76
N ALA A 423 10.01 7.41 -7.90
CA ALA A 423 9.39 8.71 -8.06
C ALA A 423 8.11 8.86 -7.20
N PRO A 424 7.67 10.09 -6.87
CA PRO A 424 6.44 10.31 -6.14
C PRO A 424 5.24 9.80 -6.93
N MET A 425 4.34 9.10 -6.23
CA MET A 425 3.09 8.61 -6.80
C MET A 425 1.95 9.64 -6.73
N TYR A 426 1.97 10.50 -5.72
CA TYR A 426 0.92 11.49 -5.48
C TYR A 426 1.20 12.79 -6.24
N GLU A 427 0.14 13.38 -6.79
CA GLU A 427 0.19 14.76 -7.26
C GLU A 427 0.38 15.72 -6.07
N SER A 428 1.00 16.87 -6.30
CA SER A 428 1.23 17.86 -5.24
C SER A 428 -0.06 18.49 -4.72
N SER A 429 -1.10 18.49 -5.54
CA SER A 429 -2.45 18.95 -5.23
C SER A 429 -3.38 17.83 -4.79
N GLY A 430 -2.89 16.59 -4.67
CA GLY A 430 -3.69 15.45 -4.25
C GLY A 430 -4.25 15.62 -2.85
N TYR A 431 -5.50 15.25 -2.65
CA TYR A 431 -6.18 15.25 -1.36
C TYR A 431 -7.15 14.07 -1.29
N LYS A 432 -7.54 13.69 -0.09
CA LYS A 432 -8.57 12.66 0.13
C LYS A 432 -9.94 13.33 0.04
N ASP A 433 -10.69 13.05 -1.01
CA ASP A 433 -12.02 13.63 -1.21
C ASP A 433 -13.08 12.79 -0.49
N VAL A 434 -13.56 13.32 0.62
CA VAL A 434 -14.63 12.70 1.42
C VAL A 434 -16.03 13.16 1.02
N THR A 435 -16.15 13.88 -0.11
CA THR A 435 -17.42 14.40 -0.66
C THR A 435 -17.85 13.67 -1.93
N LEU A 436 -17.07 12.69 -2.38
CA LEU A 436 -17.39 11.91 -3.58
C LEU A 436 -18.65 11.06 -3.37
N ASP A 437 -19.54 11.09 -4.34
CA ASP A 437 -20.61 10.11 -4.45
C ASP A 437 -20.03 8.77 -4.93
N SER A 438 -19.57 7.99 -3.96
CA SER A 438 -18.91 6.71 -4.17
C SER A 438 -19.08 5.81 -2.94
N PRO A 439 -19.32 4.51 -3.17
CA PRO A 439 -19.30 3.53 -2.07
C PRO A 439 -18.00 3.53 -1.27
N GLY A 440 -16.85 3.82 -1.90
CA GLY A 440 -15.58 3.97 -1.20
C GLY A 440 -15.57 5.12 -0.20
N THR A 441 -16.29 6.21 -0.48
CA THR A 441 -16.47 7.32 0.45
C THR A 441 -17.37 6.91 1.62
N TYR A 442 -18.49 6.26 1.34
CA TYR A 442 -19.44 5.79 2.37
C TYR A 442 -18.76 4.93 3.45
N TYR A 443 -17.89 4.02 3.03
CA TYR A 443 -17.18 3.12 3.96
C TYR A 443 -15.90 3.70 4.56
N THR A 444 -15.58 4.96 4.28
CA THR A 444 -14.42 5.63 4.87
C THR A 444 -14.59 5.82 6.38
N SER A 445 -13.69 5.24 7.18
CA SER A 445 -13.67 5.35 8.64
C SER A 445 -12.60 6.30 9.17
N SER A 446 -11.75 6.86 8.31
CA SER A 446 -10.75 7.88 8.65
C SER A 446 -10.65 8.93 7.55
N THR A 447 -10.34 10.17 7.90
CA THR A 447 -10.26 11.30 6.95
C THR A 447 -8.83 11.71 6.64
N ASP A 448 -7.86 11.16 7.34
CA ASP A 448 -6.45 11.49 7.17
C ASP A 448 -5.85 10.91 5.87
N TYR A 449 -4.83 11.59 5.38
CA TYR A 449 -4.06 11.14 4.22
C TYR A 449 -2.62 11.68 4.26
N THR A 450 -1.74 11.06 3.47
CA THR A 450 -0.35 11.51 3.34
C THR A 450 0.08 11.48 1.88
N ASN A 451 0.51 12.63 1.37
CA ASN A 451 1.12 12.73 0.04
C ASN A 451 2.60 12.40 0.15
N TRP A 452 2.93 11.12 -0.02
CA TRP A 452 4.29 10.62 0.03
C TRP A 452 5.09 11.08 -1.19
N LYS A 453 6.30 11.58 -0.93
CA LYS A 453 7.28 12.00 -1.94
C LYS A 453 8.12 10.82 -2.42
N ALA A 454 9.19 11.12 -3.15
CA ALA A 454 10.10 10.11 -3.66
C ALA A 454 10.71 9.25 -2.55
N THR A 455 10.89 7.96 -2.85
CA THR A 455 11.62 7.04 -1.99
C THR A 455 13.04 6.85 -2.51
N ASN A 456 14.02 7.03 -1.64
CA ASN A 456 15.42 6.77 -1.90
C ASN A 456 15.89 5.57 -1.06
N ARG A 457 16.47 4.57 -1.72
CA ARG A 457 17.01 3.38 -1.05
C ARG A 457 18.49 3.24 -1.37
N PHE A 458 19.34 3.25 -0.35
CA PHE A 458 20.77 2.98 -0.42
C PHE A 458 21.02 1.58 0.13
N THR A 459 21.74 0.77 -0.62
CA THR A 459 21.97 -0.63 -0.25
C THR A 459 23.45 -0.99 -0.34
N CYS A 460 23.87 -1.89 0.54
CA CYS A 460 25.17 -2.55 0.47
C CYS A 460 25.03 -3.99 0.91
N GLY A 461 25.98 -4.83 0.53
CA GLY A 461 25.95 -6.23 0.91
C GLY A 461 27.28 -6.93 0.80
N VAL A 462 27.40 -8.04 1.49
CA VAL A 462 28.56 -8.93 1.45
C VAL A 462 28.05 -10.37 1.27
N GLY A 463 28.71 -11.11 0.39
CA GLY A 463 28.43 -12.52 0.15
C GLY A 463 29.68 -13.36 0.37
N TYR A 464 29.52 -14.56 0.95
CA TYR A 464 30.60 -15.51 1.15
C TYR A 464 30.19 -16.91 0.74
N ASN A 465 30.97 -17.52 -0.16
CA ASN A 465 30.70 -18.85 -0.70
C ASN A 465 31.63 -19.90 -0.07
N VAL A 466 31.04 -20.97 0.46
CA VAL A 466 31.76 -22.11 1.02
C VAL A 466 31.29 -23.39 0.34
N GLY A 467 32.03 -23.83 -0.67
CA GLY A 467 31.62 -24.99 -1.47
C GLY A 467 30.29 -24.75 -2.18
N LYS A 468 29.26 -25.49 -1.79
CA LYS A 468 27.89 -25.36 -2.33
C LYS A 468 27.00 -24.40 -1.53
N LEU A 469 27.47 -23.89 -0.41
CA LEU A 469 26.74 -22.93 0.42
C LEU A 469 27.10 -21.50 0.05
N SER A 470 26.11 -20.63 -0.02
CA SER A 470 26.26 -19.18 -0.07
C SER A 470 25.62 -18.55 1.15
N LEU A 471 26.35 -17.61 1.76
CA LEU A 471 25.91 -16.79 2.88
C LEU A 471 25.97 -15.34 2.45
N ASP A 472 24.85 -14.68 2.43
CA ASP A 472 24.74 -13.29 2.01
C ASP A 472 24.12 -12.44 3.12
N LEU A 473 24.67 -11.24 3.30
CA LEU A 473 24.18 -10.21 4.20
C LEU A 473 23.98 -8.94 3.40
N ALA A 474 22.83 -8.29 3.55
CA ALA A 474 22.58 -6.97 2.98
C ALA A 474 22.05 -6.01 4.03
N TYR A 475 22.36 -4.76 3.85
CA TYR A 475 21.79 -3.63 4.55
C TYR A 475 21.14 -2.69 3.56
N GLN A 476 19.94 -2.25 3.88
CA GLN A 476 19.17 -1.25 3.13
C GLN A 476 18.75 -0.12 4.06
N TYR A 477 19.02 1.11 3.64
CA TYR A 477 18.43 2.31 4.19
C TYR A 477 17.43 2.89 3.20
N SER A 478 16.16 3.02 3.62
CA SER A 478 15.09 3.60 2.83
C SER A 478 14.63 4.90 3.48
N ALA A 479 14.53 5.97 2.72
CA ALA A 479 14.08 7.27 3.18
C ALA A 479 13.01 7.83 2.25
N GLN A 480 11.90 8.23 2.83
CA GLN A 480 10.76 8.88 2.19
C GLN A 480 10.21 9.95 3.12
N SER A 481 9.88 11.12 2.60
CA SER A 481 9.14 12.17 3.31
C SER A 481 7.74 12.29 2.74
N GLY A 482 6.82 12.85 3.52
CA GLY A 482 5.45 13.11 3.10
C GLY A 482 4.87 14.35 3.74
N ASP A 483 3.76 14.81 3.20
CA ASP A 483 2.95 15.87 3.77
C ASP A 483 1.64 15.21 4.27
N PHE A 484 1.49 15.14 5.60
CA PHE A 484 0.36 14.53 6.28
C PHE A 484 -0.71 15.57 6.57
N SER A 485 -1.97 15.22 6.31
CA SER A 485 -3.15 16.02 6.68
C SER A 485 -4.13 15.14 7.46
N PRO A 486 -4.63 15.58 8.63
CA PRO A 486 -5.58 14.80 9.42
C PRO A 486 -6.98 14.76 8.78
N PHE A 487 -7.32 15.72 7.94
CA PHE A 487 -8.51 15.78 7.11
C PHE A 487 -8.32 16.77 5.97
N THR A 488 -9.20 16.72 4.97
CA THR A 488 -9.16 17.64 3.83
C THR A 488 -9.68 19.01 4.20
N SER A 489 -8.98 20.07 3.77
CA SER A 489 -9.49 21.44 3.86
C SER A 489 -10.76 21.57 3.05
N TYR A 490 -11.75 22.24 3.62
CA TYR A 490 -13.05 22.46 3.01
C TYR A 490 -13.38 23.94 3.00
N TYR A 491 -13.79 24.44 1.84
CA TYR A 491 -14.16 25.85 1.65
C TYR A 491 -15.67 25.95 1.53
N ALA A 492 -16.28 26.87 2.27
CA ALA A 492 -17.71 27.11 2.19
C ALA A 492 -18.09 27.59 0.79
N SER A 493 -19.13 27.01 0.20
CA SER A 493 -19.58 27.36 -1.14
C SER A 493 -20.34 28.68 -1.23
N ALA A 494 -20.84 29.20 -0.11
CA ALA A 494 -21.63 30.43 -0.08
C ALA A 494 -20.73 31.66 0.08
N GLU A 495 -20.82 32.61 -0.86
CA GLU A 495 -20.18 33.93 -0.77
C GLU A 495 -20.61 34.71 0.51
N ASP A 496 -21.70 34.30 1.14
CA ASP A 496 -22.33 34.98 2.29
C ASP A 496 -21.84 34.51 3.67
N SER A 497 -20.88 33.57 3.74
CA SER A 497 -20.41 33.01 5.02
C SER A 497 -18.89 33.03 5.15
N PRO A 498 -18.22 34.19 5.10
CA PRO A 498 -16.80 34.28 5.39
C PRO A 498 -16.57 33.95 6.88
N GLY A 499 -15.99 32.83 7.18
CA GLY A 499 -15.75 32.32 8.54
C GLY A 499 -16.15 30.87 8.75
N TYR A 500 -16.76 30.25 7.75
CA TYR A 500 -17.09 28.82 7.78
C TYR A 500 -16.02 27.93 7.14
N ASP A 501 -14.99 28.51 6.50
CA ASP A 501 -13.88 27.73 5.96
C ASP A 501 -13.25 26.82 7.02
N ASN A 502 -12.93 25.61 6.62
CA ASN A 502 -12.33 24.60 7.47
C ASN A 502 -10.94 24.22 6.91
N ILE A 503 -9.95 25.08 7.14
CA ILE A 503 -8.64 24.97 6.52
C ILE A 503 -7.66 24.30 7.49
N CYS A 504 -7.14 23.15 7.10
CA CYS A 504 -6.13 22.40 7.84
C CYS A 504 -4.79 22.44 7.11
N ASN A 505 -3.72 22.75 7.82
CA ASN A 505 -2.36 22.71 7.29
C ASN A 505 -1.82 21.29 7.33
N SER A 506 -1.03 20.94 6.30
CA SER A 506 -0.29 19.67 6.29
C SER A 506 0.98 19.75 7.14
N VAL A 507 1.35 18.63 7.75
CA VAL A 507 2.56 18.46 8.56
C VAL A 507 3.54 17.54 7.86
N LYS A 508 4.83 17.88 7.88
CA LYS A 508 5.87 17.02 7.32
C LYS A 508 6.08 15.79 8.19
N VAL A 509 6.07 14.63 7.56
CA VAL A 509 6.32 13.33 8.17
C VAL A 509 7.37 12.56 7.40
N ASP A 510 8.06 11.65 8.07
CA ASP A 510 9.12 10.82 7.49
C ASP A 510 8.80 9.34 7.65
N ASN A 511 9.13 8.56 6.62
CA ASN A 511 9.21 7.11 6.66
C ASN A 511 10.66 6.70 6.34
N LYS A 512 11.47 6.56 7.38
CA LYS A 512 12.87 6.16 7.29
C LYS A 512 13.04 4.79 7.92
N ARG A 513 13.57 3.83 7.15
CA ARG A 513 13.69 2.43 7.57
C ARG A 513 15.09 1.90 7.35
N HIS A 514 15.53 1.08 8.28
CA HIS A 514 16.74 0.26 8.21
C HIS A 514 16.29 -1.20 8.07
N GLN A 515 16.82 -1.90 7.07
CA GLN A 515 16.63 -3.35 6.93
C GLN A 515 17.98 -4.04 6.92
N LEU A 516 18.09 -5.07 7.73
CA LEU A 516 19.21 -6.01 7.70
C LEU A 516 18.67 -7.36 7.25
N LEU A 517 19.23 -7.92 6.18
CA LEU A 517 18.73 -9.11 5.51
C LEU A 517 19.82 -10.16 5.40
N PHE A 518 19.52 -11.39 5.80
CA PHE A 518 20.38 -12.56 5.70
C PHE A 518 19.79 -13.53 4.68
N THR A 519 20.62 -14.10 3.82
CA THR A 519 20.23 -15.17 2.90
C THR A 519 21.18 -16.35 3.04
N LEU A 520 20.60 -17.52 3.21
CA LEU A 520 21.29 -18.79 3.09
C LEU A 520 20.90 -19.44 1.76
N GLY A 521 21.88 -19.73 0.91
CA GLY A 521 21.69 -20.43 -0.36
C GLY A 521 22.45 -21.75 -0.43
N TYR A 522 21.89 -22.69 -1.18
CA TYR A 522 22.53 -23.97 -1.49
C TYR A 522 22.47 -24.26 -2.97
N HIS A 523 23.61 -24.60 -3.58
CA HIS A 523 23.74 -24.96 -4.99
C HIS A 523 23.97 -26.47 -5.12
N PHE A 524 23.15 -27.14 -5.94
CA PHE A 524 23.18 -28.59 -6.13
C PHE A 524 24.22 -29.03 -7.14
#